data_5c681cbdc60a9cc8fc85974963998486
#
_entry.id   5c681cbdc60a9cc8fc85974963998486
#
_cell.length_a   1.000
_cell.length_b   1.000
_cell.length_c   1.000
_cell.angle_alpha   90.00
_cell.angle_beta   90.00
_cell.angle_gamma   90.00
#
_symmetry.space_group_name_H-M   'P 1'
#
loop_
_entity.id
_entity.type
_entity.pdbx_description
1 polymer ?
#
loop_
_entity_poly.entity_id
_entity_poly.type
_entity_poly.pdbx_seq_one_letter_code
_entity_poly.pdbx_strand_id
1 'polypeptide(L)'
;MTPVVLDTNIVLDLLLFQNPQVQGLRQALDQQQLRWLATPPMREELVRVLAYPKIAPVLARLGHSMASLLAQWDALVSVVEVAPRCAVRCRDPDDQMFIDLAVAH
;
A
#
# COMPACT_ATOMS: atom_id res chain seq x y z
N MET A 1 7.27 -0.24 17.89
CA MET A 1 6.47 -0.36 16.66
C MET A 1 7.40 -0.70 15.50
N THR A 2 7.14 -1.79 14.80
CA THR A 2 8.00 -2.25 13.70
C THR A 2 7.59 -1.59 12.40
N PRO A 3 8.50 -0.92 11.68
CA PRO A 3 8.17 -0.34 10.39
C PRO A 3 8.02 -1.41 9.31
N VAL A 4 7.01 -1.27 8.46
CA VAL A 4 6.77 -2.17 7.34
C VAL A 4 6.45 -1.35 6.08
N VAL A 5 6.80 -1.90 4.93
CA VAL A 5 6.47 -1.33 3.62
C VAL A 5 5.67 -2.40 2.87
N LEU A 6 4.49 -2.02 2.39
CA LEU A 6 3.57 -2.94 1.73
C LEU A 6 3.49 -2.61 0.24
N ASP A 7 3.58 -3.63 -0.62
CA ASP A 7 3.36 -3.43 -2.04
C ASP A 7 1.87 -3.23 -2.35
N THR A 8 1.57 -2.79 -3.56
CA THR A 8 0.20 -2.45 -3.95
C THR A 8 -0.73 -3.66 -3.90
N ASN A 9 -0.25 -4.86 -4.22
CA ASN A 9 -1.06 -6.07 -4.14
C ASN A 9 -1.49 -6.37 -2.71
N ILE A 10 -0.59 -6.23 -1.75
CA ILE A 10 -0.91 -6.41 -0.33
C ILE A 10 -1.89 -5.33 0.13
N VAL A 11 -1.71 -4.09 -0.33
CA VAL A 11 -2.64 -2.99 -0.02
C VAL A 11 -4.05 -3.32 -0.50
N LEU A 12 -4.18 -3.85 -1.72
CA LEU A 12 -5.48 -4.25 -2.25
C LEU A 12 -6.10 -5.39 -1.44
N ASP A 13 -5.31 -6.39 -1.07
CA ASP A 13 -5.79 -7.50 -0.22
C ASP A 13 -6.27 -6.98 1.14
N LEU A 14 -5.59 -5.98 1.68
CA LEU A 14 -5.87 -5.45 3.01
C LEU A 14 -7.12 -4.56 3.02
N LEU A 15 -7.24 -3.66 2.05
CA LEU A 15 -8.26 -2.60 2.06
C LEU A 15 -9.46 -2.90 1.17
N LEU A 16 -9.25 -3.52 0.00
CA LEU A 16 -10.31 -3.77 -0.97
C LEU A 16 -10.89 -5.18 -0.83
N PHE A 17 -10.04 -6.20 -0.97
CA PHE A 17 -10.49 -7.59 -0.97
C PHE A 17 -10.70 -8.13 0.44
N GLN A 18 -10.05 -7.54 1.43
CA GLN A 18 -10.12 -7.98 2.82
C GLN A 18 -9.81 -9.47 2.96
N ASN A 19 -8.74 -9.88 2.27
CA ASN A 19 -8.32 -11.27 2.19
C ASN A 19 -8.02 -11.81 3.60
N PRO A 20 -8.61 -12.95 4.01
CA PRO A 20 -8.34 -13.52 5.35
C PRO A 20 -6.86 -13.77 5.65
N GLN A 21 -6.03 -14.01 4.62
CA GLN A 21 -4.60 -14.24 4.81
C GLN A 21 -3.85 -13.01 5.33
N VAL A 22 -4.39 -11.80 5.16
CA VAL A 22 -3.76 -10.57 5.64
C VAL A 22 -4.46 -9.97 6.86
N GLN A 23 -5.41 -10.68 7.45
CA GLN A 23 -6.13 -10.15 8.62
C GLN A 23 -5.23 -9.98 9.84
N GLY A 24 -4.25 -10.86 10.03
CA GLY A 24 -3.26 -10.69 11.10
C GLY A 24 -2.45 -9.41 10.93
N LEU A 25 -2.09 -9.06 9.69
CA LEU A 25 -1.42 -7.81 9.37
C LEU A 25 -2.33 -6.62 9.69
N ARG A 26 -3.62 -6.68 9.30
CA ARG A 26 -4.59 -5.63 9.59
C ARG A 26 -4.75 -5.40 11.08
N GLN A 27 -4.85 -6.47 11.86
CA GLN A 27 -4.95 -6.39 13.31
C GLN A 27 -3.71 -5.74 13.92
N ALA A 28 -2.52 -6.13 13.45
CA ALA A 28 -1.28 -5.55 13.95
C ALA A 28 -1.19 -4.05 13.67
N LEU A 29 -1.69 -3.60 12.50
CA LEU A 29 -1.77 -2.18 12.17
C LEU A 29 -2.77 -1.45 13.06
N ASP A 30 -3.95 -2.02 13.25
CA ASP A 30 -5.00 -1.42 14.09
C ASP A 30 -4.58 -1.31 15.55
N GLN A 31 -3.78 -2.28 16.03
CA GLN A 31 -3.25 -2.31 17.40
C GLN A 31 -1.96 -1.52 17.55
N GLN A 32 -1.51 -0.85 16.49
CA GLN A 32 -0.29 -0.05 16.46
C GLN A 32 0.98 -0.85 16.78
N GLN A 33 0.98 -2.13 16.47
CA GLN A 33 2.16 -2.99 16.59
C GLN A 33 3.11 -2.82 15.40
N LEU A 34 2.57 -2.39 14.26
CA LEU A 34 3.32 -2.11 13.04
C LEU A 34 3.09 -0.67 12.61
N ARG A 35 4.12 -0.07 12.04
CA ARG A 35 4.04 1.24 11.42
C ARG A 35 4.15 1.09 9.90
N TRP A 36 3.08 1.35 9.21
CA TRP A 36 3.04 1.25 7.74
C TRP A 36 3.64 2.52 7.15
N LEU A 37 4.80 2.37 6.51
CA LEU A 37 5.50 3.47 5.85
C LEU A 37 5.20 3.45 4.36
N ALA A 38 4.97 4.62 3.78
CA ALA A 38 4.79 4.78 2.35
C ALA A 38 5.23 6.17 1.90
N THR A 39 5.38 6.35 0.60
CA THR A 39 5.80 7.61 0.00
C THR A 39 4.68 8.14 -0.91
N PRO A 40 4.70 9.44 -1.27
CA PRO A 40 3.74 9.97 -2.22
C PRO A 40 3.67 9.22 -3.56
N PRO A 41 4.79 8.80 -4.19
CA PRO A 41 4.70 7.98 -5.41
C PRO A 41 3.96 6.66 -5.23
N MET A 42 4.04 6.04 -4.05
CA MET A 42 3.28 4.81 -3.75
C MET A 42 1.78 5.09 -3.73
N ARG A 43 1.37 6.23 -3.20
CA ARG A 43 -0.03 6.64 -3.23
C ARG A 43 -0.51 6.89 -4.66
N GLU A 44 0.32 7.52 -5.48
CA GLU A 44 0.01 7.75 -6.89
C GLU A 44 -0.15 6.42 -7.64
N GLU A 45 0.68 5.43 -7.37
CA GLU A 45 0.54 4.09 -7.93
C GLU A 45 -0.79 3.46 -7.52
N LEU A 46 -1.18 3.58 -6.26
CA LEU A 46 -2.45 3.05 -5.78
C LEU A 46 -3.62 3.70 -6.54
N VAL A 47 -3.58 5.02 -6.75
CA VAL A 47 -4.60 5.73 -7.53
C VAL A 47 -4.69 5.15 -8.95
N ARG A 48 -3.55 4.93 -9.60
CA ARG A 48 -3.53 4.35 -10.95
C ARG A 48 -4.13 2.95 -10.99
N VAL A 49 -3.74 2.11 -10.02
CA VAL A 49 -4.22 0.71 -9.94
C VAL A 49 -5.72 0.68 -9.69
N LEU A 50 -6.23 1.53 -8.82
CA LEU A 50 -7.67 1.59 -8.53
C LEU A 50 -8.49 2.02 -9.75
N ALA A 51 -7.88 2.68 -10.73
CA ALA A 51 -8.51 3.09 -11.97
C ALA A 51 -8.39 2.04 -13.09
N TYR A 52 -7.66 0.95 -12.88
CA TYR A 52 -7.50 -0.09 -13.90
C TYR A 52 -8.84 -0.73 -14.25
N PRO A 53 -9.07 -1.10 -15.55
CA PRO A 53 -10.34 -1.73 -15.98
C PRO A 53 -10.67 -3.01 -15.22
N LYS A 54 -9.68 -3.71 -14.67
CA LYS A 54 -9.91 -4.92 -13.89
C LYS A 54 -10.29 -4.62 -12.43
N ILE A 55 -9.92 -3.45 -11.92
CA ILE A 55 -10.09 -3.11 -10.50
C ILE A 55 -11.28 -2.19 -10.27
N ALA A 56 -11.46 -1.17 -11.11
CA ALA A 56 -12.53 -0.18 -10.92
C ALA A 56 -13.93 -0.81 -10.80
N PRO A 57 -14.33 -1.81 -11.63
CA PRO A 57 -15.63 -2.46 -11.45
C PRO A 57 -15.76 -3.24 -10.15
N VAL A 58 -14.63 -3.81 -9.65
CA VAL A 58 -14.61 -4.53 -8.38
C VAL A 58 -14.84 -3.58 -7.20
N LEU A 59 -14.24 -2.40 -7.25
CA LEU A 59 -14.48 -1.35 -6.26
C LEU A 59 -15.97 -1.07 -6.12
N ALA A 60 -16.63 -0.76 -7.23
CA ALA A 60 -18.05 -0.44 -7.24
C ALA A 60 -18.90 -1.59 -6.72
N ARG A 61 -18.59 -2.84 -7.17
CA ARG A 61 -19.32 -4.03 -6.77
C ARG A 61 -19.22 -4.30 -5.26
N LEU A 62 -18.09 -4.00 -4.66
CA LEU A 62 -17.87 -4.19 -3.22
C LEU A 62 -18.34 -2.98 -2.39
N GLY A 63 -18.97 -1.99 -3.00
CA GLY A 63 -19.50 -0.84 -2.31
C GLY A 63 -18.45 0.19 -1.90
N HIS A 64 -17.27 0.15 -2.52
CA HIS A 64 -16.21 1.12 -2.27
C HIS A 64 -16.13 2.15 -3.37
N SER A 65 -15.53 3.31 -3.04
CA SER A 65 -15.11 4.30 -4.02
C SER A 65 -13.60 4.48 -3.91
N MET A 66 -12.99 5.05 -4.94
CA MET A 66 -11.58 5.40 -4.89
C MET A 66 -11.31 6.32 -3.68
N ALA A 67 -12.17 7.32 -3.47
CA ALA A 67 -12.02 8.26 -2.37
C ALA A 67 -12.07 7.55 -1.00
N SER A 68 -12.97 6.57 -0.82
CA SER A 68 -13.09 5.86 0.46
C SER A 68 -11.87 5.00 0.74
N LEU A 69 -11.32 4.32 -0.27
CA LEU A 69 -10.10 3.52 -0.10
C LEU A 69 -8.89 4.39 0.18
N LEU A 70 -8.74 5.50 -0.52
CA LEU A 70 -7.63 6.42 -0.28
C LEU A 70 -7.73 7.05 1.10
N ALA A 71 -8.93 7.34 1.60
CA ALA A 71 -9.11 7.83 2.96
C ALA A 71 -8.66 6.82 4.00
N GLN A 72 -8.95 5.52 3.81
CA GLN A 72 -8.46 4.46 4.68
C GLN A 72 -6.94 4.36 4.65
N TRP A 73 -6.37 4.42 3.45
CA TRP A 73 -4.92 4.41 3.27
C TRP A 73 -4.28 5.58 4.00
N ASP A 74 -4.80 6.79 3.79
CA ASP A 74 -4.28 8.00 4.43
C ASP A 74 -4.36 7.93 5.96
N ALA A 75 -5.37 7.25 6.50
CA ALA A 75 -5.53 7.09 7.95
C ALA A 75 -4.56 6.08 8.56
N LEU A 76 -4.16 5.04 7.80
CA LEU A 76 -3.34 3.95 8.30
C LEU A 76 -1.84 4.17 8.06
N VAL A 77 -1.48 4.95 7.06
CA VAL A 77 -0.10 5.07 6.58
C VAL A 77 0.60 6.27 7.22
N SER A 78 1.88 6.09 7.56
CA SER A 78 2.78 7.20 7.88
C SER A 78 3.56 7.55 6.60
N VAL A 79 3.28 8.72 6.03
CA VAL A 79 3.93 9.16 4.80
C VAL A 79 5.33 9.66 5.14
N VAL A 80 6.32 9.17 4.40
CA VAL A 80 7.73 9.56 4.57
C VAL A 80 8.30 10.04 3.24
N GLU A 81 9.49 10.63 3.29
CA GLU A 81 10.16 11.10 2.08
C GLU A 81 10.57 9.92 1.20
N VAL A 82 10.65 10.18 -0.12
CA VAL A 82 11.13 9.18 -1.08
C VAL A 82 12.57 8.81 -0.72
N ALA A 83 12.81 7.49 -0.56
CA ALA A 83 14.14 6.99 -0.23
C ALA A 83 15.08 7.10 -1.44
N PRO A 84 16.40 7.30 -1.21
CA PRO A 84 17.37 7.22 -2.28
C PRO A 84 17.32 5.85 -2.96
N ARG A 85 17.62 5.83 -4.27
CA ARG A 85 17.63 4.57 -5.00
C ARG A 85 18.73 3.66 -4.47
N CYS A 86 18.36 2.46 -4.05
CA CYS A 86 19.33 1.50 -3.52
C CYS A 86 20.02 0.75 -4.67
N ALA A 87 21.08 -0.01 -4.31
CA ALA A 87 21.84 -0.79 -5.29
C ALA A 87 21.05 -2.01 -5.80
N VAL A 88 20.09 -2.50 -5.03
CA VAL A 88 19.24 -3.63 -5.41
C VAL A 88 18.19 -3.12 -6.38
N ARG A 89 18.05 -3.77 -7.53
CA ARG A 89 17.09 -3.38 -8.55
C ARG A 89 16.04 -4.46 -8.75
N CYS A 90 14.78 -4.03 -8.85
CA CYS A 90 13.69 -4.89 -9.27
C CYS A 90 13.62 -4.97 -10.79
N ARG A 91 12.99 -6.03 -11.30
CA ARG A 91 12.65 -6.11 -12.73
C ARG A 91 11.64 -5.04 -13.12
N ASP A 92 10.68 -4.79 -12.23
CA ASP A 92 9.64 -3.80 -12.44
C ASP A 92 10.08 -2.49 -11.81
N PRO A 93 10.25 -1.40 -12.60
CA PRO A 93 10.63 -0.10 -12.04
C PRO A 93 9.65 0.44 -11.00
N ASP A 94 8.37 0.07 -11.09
CA ASP A 94 7.37 0.51 -10.11
C ASP A 94 7.62 -0.13 -8.74
N ASP A 95 8.19 -1.34 -8.70
CA ASP A 95 8.52 -2.01 -7.44
C ASP A 95 9.82 -1.51 -6.83
N GLN A 96 10.67 -0.84 -7.61
CA GLN A 96 11.96 -0.36 -7.13
C GLN A 96 11.80 0.62 -5.95
N MET A 97 10.77 1.45 -5.97
CA MET A 97 10.53 2.42 -4.89
C MET A 97 10.25 1.74 -3.55
N PHE A 98 9.62 0.57 -3.55
CA PHE A 98 9.36 -0.19 -2.32
C PHE A 98 10.66 -0.76 -1.74
N ILE A 99 11.54 -1.25 -2.61
CA ILE A 99 12.86 -1.76 -2.18
C ILE A 99 13.71 -0.61 -1.64
N ASP A 100 13.75 0.52 -2.32
CA ASP A 100 14.53 1.68 -1.90
C ASP A 100 14.10 2.15 -0.52
N LEU A 101 12.79 2.23 -0.27
CA LEU A 101 12.27 2.65 1.02
C LEU A 101 12.56 1.62 2.10
N ALA A 102 12.42 0.33 1.82
CA ALA A 102 12.69 -0.73 2.78
C ALA A 102 14.16 -0.75 3.22
N VAL A 103 15.09 -0.52 2.29
CA VAL A 103 16.52 -0.45 2.58
C VAL A 103 16.86 0.78 3.43
N ALA A 104 16.19 1.93 3.19
CA ALA A 104 16.42 3.15 3.94
C ALA A 104 15.88 3.11 5.37
N HIS A 105 14.93 2.26 5.66
CA HIS A 105 14.26 2.13 6.96
C HIS A 105 14.35 0.71 7.49
#